data_d71e4eadb584042b0b57cd7901ad33d7
#
_entry.id   d71e4eadb584042b0b57cd7901ad33d7
#
_cell.length_a   1.000
_cell.length_b   1.000
_cell.length_c   1.000
_cell.angle_alpha   90.00
_cell.angle_beta   90.00
_cell.angle_gamma   90.00
#
_symmetry.space_group_name_H-M   'P 1'
#
loop_
_entity.id
_entity.type
_entity.pdbx_description
1 polymer ?
#
loop_
_entity_poly.entity_id
_entity_poly.type
_entity_poly.pdbx_seq_one_letter_code
_entity_poly.pdbx_strand_id
1 'polypeptide(L)'
;MSRTGRLLLGVAILAALFRLPGLGYPGEEYFDEVYHAKTARQYLNGEPPTEWVHPPTAKLLIAGGVALFGYEPWAWRLVPALAGILIAPVFLLLARRVLASERAALFATLLLLMDGVYLVQSRIAMTNVFAVLFQLTSMLLLLRAVAADELRVADMAALGLALGLALSTRWTSLFAWGFMGLVYLAVRRARAFRLRDLALGALSFVVLPALVYLVSYVPWMAQTHPSGLHAWWDRALAAVAWQKDIWGYHAHLDATHTYFSPWWTWPFLYRPTWYFWFSGGDFVRGIVALGNPAIWWASLPASVWALAVGIRWRDPRLVFCGAGYFLLYLPWGLSPRTLNFSHYLLEAIPYACLSLGALLDRRWNVGQAILPRAYLVAVAALFLLFLPFLTAMPVPNALWSFRFPGVPVEIGPYRVMLGGFGIWTWFPSWI
;
A
#
# COMPACT_ATOMS: atom_id res chain seq x y z
N MET A 1 8.70 8.20 29.04
CA MET A 1 7.97 7.74 27.85
C MET A 1 7.16 6.51 28.20
N SER A 2 5.87 6.46 27.89
CA SER A 2 5.01 5.29 28.16
C SER A 2 5.47 4.04 27.39
N ARG A 3 5.06 2.84 27.81
CA ARG A 3 5.34 1.58 27.08
C ARG A 3 4.85 1.67 25.61
N THR A 4 3.67 2.20 25.40
CA THR A 4 3.13 2.44 24.05
C THR A 4 4.01 3.37 23.24
N GLY A 5 4.45 4.49 23.83
CA GLY A 5 5.35 5.43 23.15
C GLY A 5 6.68 4.79 22.72
N ARG A 6 7.26 3.93 23.59
CA ARG A 6 8.49 3.19 23.23
C ARG A 6 8.29 2.23 22.07
N LEU A 7 7.15 1.52 22.03
CA LEU A 7 6.84 0.61 20.92
C LEU A 7 6.62 1.36 19.61
N LEU A 8 5.87 2.47 19.62
CA LEU A 8 5.65 3.30 18.44
C LEU A 8 6.97 3.86 17.89
N LEU A 9 7.83 4.36 18.78
CA LEU A 9 9.16 4.83 18.39
C LEU A 9 10.02 3.70 17.85
N GLY A 10 10.00 2.52 18.49
CA GLY A 10 10.77 1.35 18.06
C GLY A 10 10.41 0.88 16.65
N VAL A 11 9.10 0.77 16.34
CA VAL A 11 8.67 0.38 14.99
C VAL A 11 8.95 1.47 13.94
N ALA A 12 8.89 2.75 14.32
CA ALA A 12 9.26 3.86 13.44
C ALA A 12 10.75 3.87 13.13
N ILE A 13 11.61 3.66 14.13
CA ILE A 13 13.07 3.54 13.95
C ILE A 13 13.38 2.34 13.06
N LEU A 14 12.78 1.18 13.33
CA LEU A 14 12.97 -0.02 12.51
C LEU A 14 12.54 0.23 11.06
N ALA A 15 11.42 0.93 10.84
CA ALA A 15 10.99 1.33 9.50
C ALA A 15 12.00 2.26 8.83
N ALA A 16 12.55 3.24 9.54
CA ALA A 16 13.51 4.21 9.03
C ALA A 16 14.84 3.56 8.61
N LEU A 17 15.31 2.57 9.37
CA LEU A 17 16.57 1.85 9.09
C LEU A 17 16.62 1.21 7.70
N PHE A 18 15.49 0.78 7.17
CA PHE A 18 15.42 0.17 5.83
C PHE A 18 14.96 1.16 4.74
N ARG A 19 14.35 2.30 5.11
CA ARG A 19 13.75 3.22 4.12
C ARG A 19 14.65 4.41 3.78
N LEU A 20 15.42 4.92 4.72
CA LEU A 20 16.22 6.12 4.50
C LEU A 20 17.59 5.85 3.84
N PRO A 21 18.34 4.77 4.16
CA PRO A 21 19.64 4.57 3.54
C PRO A 21 19.53 4.38 2.02
N GLY A 22 20.42 5.07 1.27
CA GLY A 22 20.54 4.89 -0.18
C GLY A 22 19.37 5.42 -1.00
N LEU A 23 18.57 6.39 -0.50
CA LEU A 23 17.48 7.00 -1.26
C LEU A 23 17.93 7.74 -2.52
N GLY A 24 19.16 8.26 -2.54
CA GLY A 24 19.72 8.93 -3.71
C GLY A 24 20.08 8.01 -4.88
N TYR A 25 20.01 6.69 -4.70
CA TYR A 25 20.31 5.75 -5.78
C TYR A 25 19.03 4.97 -6.20
N PRO A 26 18.77 4.79 -7.51
CA PRO A 26 19.47 5.34 -8.70
C PRO A 26 19.51 6.86 -8.72
N GLY A 27 20.55 7.43 -9.40
CA GLY A 27 20.73 8.90 -9.52
C GLY A 27 19.78 9.57 -10.53
N GLU A 28 18.91 8.81 -11.13
CA GLU A 28 17.91 9.22 -12.13
C GLU A 28 16.51 8.76 -11.72
N GLU A 29 15.50 9.29 -12.38
CA GLU A 29 14.13 8.82 -12.26
C GLU A 29 14.02 7.39 -12.82
N TYR A 30 13.35 6.51 -12.10
CA TYR A 30 13.10 5.15 -12.58
C TYR A 30 11.63 4.78 -12.43
N PHE A 31 11.15 3.88 -13.28
CA PHE A 31 9.76 3.43 -13.32
C PHE A 31 8.79 4.63 -13.37
N ASP A 32 7.78 4.69 -12.52
CA ASP A 32 6.76 5.75 -12.54
C ASP A 32 7.24 7.10 -11.96
N GLU A 33 8.48 7.20 -11.44
CA GLU A 33 9.05 8.50 -11.04
C GLU A 33 9.13 9.47 -12.22
N VAL A 34 9.38 8.96 -13.44
CA VAL A 34 9.38 9.74 -14.70
C VAL A 34 8.06 10.49 -14.93
N TYR A 35 6.99 10.07 -14.28
CA TYR A 35 5.69 10.73 -14.31
C TYR A 35 5.45 11.55 -13.04
N HIS A 36 5.60 10.95 -11.86
CA HIS A 36 5.19 11.57 -10.60
C HIS A 36 6.17 12.62 -10.09
N ALA A 37 7.48 12.36 -10.09
CA ALA A 37 8.49 13.33 -9.68
C ALA A 37 8.56 14.49 -10.67
N LYS A 38 8.48 14.20 -11.98
CA LYS A 38 8.40 15.21 -13.03
C LYS A 38 7.19 16.13 -12.86
N THR A 39 6.00 15.57 -12.64
CA THR A 39 4.77 16.34 -12.41
C THR A 39 4.85 17.16 -11.12
N ALA A 40 5.49 16.64 -10.07
CA ALA A 40 5.74 17.42 -8.85
C ALA A 40 6.55 18.70 -9.14
N ARG A 41 7.61 18.61 -9.96
CA ARG A 41 8.38 19.77 -10.43
C ARG A 41 7.53 20.71 -11.29
N GLN A 42 6.71 20.15 -12.19
CA GLN A 42 5.84 20.94 -13.06
C GLN A 42 4.84 21.78 -12.24
N TYR A 43 4.26 21.24 -11.17
CA TYR A 43 3.41 22.02 -10.28
C TYR A 43 4.14 23.20 -9.63
N LEU A 44 5.41 23.04 -9.24
CA LEU A 44 6.23 24.13 -8.67
C LEU A 44 6.55 25.20 -9.70
N ASN A 45 6.74 24.82 -10.96
CA ASN A 45 7.08 25.73 -12.06
C ASN A 45 5.84 26.39 -12.69
N GLY A 46 4.62 26.02 -12.28
CA GLY A 46 3.40 26.49 -12.95
C GLY A 46 3.20 25.89 -14.34
N GLU A 47 3.77 24.73 -14.62
CA GLU A 47 3.66 24.00 -15.89
C GLU A 47 2.50 23.00 -15.86
N PRO A 48 1.86 22.70 -17.01
CA PRO A 48 0.85 21.64 -17.09
C PRO A 48 1.39 20.27 -16.65
N PRO A 49 0.64 19.50 -15.87
CA PRO A 49 1.10 18.20 -15.36
C PRO A 49 1.19 17.17 -16.48
N THR A 50 2.33 16.47 -16.58
CA THR A 50 2.50 15.35 -17.52
C THR A 50 1.66 14.14 -17.07
N GLU A 51 1.64 13.87 -15.77
CA GLU A 51 0.82 12.81 -15.18
C GLU A 51 -0.50 13.40 -14.65
N TRP A 52 -1.58 13.12 -15.34
CA TRP A 52 -2.91 13.67 -15.09
C TRP A 52 -3.95 12.59 -14.72
N VAL A 53 -3.61 11.30 -14.89
CA VAL A 53 -4.55 10.18 -14.73
C VAL A 53 -4.77 9.74 -13.28
N HIS A 54 -3.94 10.20 -12.35
CA HIS A 54 -4.15 10.03 -10.92
C HIS A 54 -4.44 11.37 -10.25
N PRO A 55 -5.25 11.40 -9.18
CA PRO A 55 -5.49 12.61 -8.41
C PRO A 55 -4.20 13.24 -7.88
N PRO A 56 -4.16 14.55 -7.59
CA PRO A 56 -2.92 15.30 -7.41
C PRO A 56 -2.19 15.12 -6.09
N THR A 57 -2.87 14.71 -4.97
CA THR A 57 -2.34 14.80 -3.60
C THR A 57 -0.95 14.19 -3.43
N ALA A 58 -0.69 12.99 -3.96
CA ALA A 58 0.65 12.38 -3.84
C ALA A 58 1.73 13.24 -4.50
N LYS A 59 1.46 13.75 -5.70
CA LYS A 59 2.39 14.59 -6.46
C LYS A 59 2.64 15.93 -5.77
N LEU A 60 1.61 16.50 -5.12
CA LEU A 60 1.76 17.72 -4.30
C LEU A 60 2.62 17.47 -3.06
N LEU A 61 2.49 16.32 -2.41
CA LEU A 61 3.35 15.93 -1.29
C LEU A 61 4.80 15.74 -1.74
N ILE A 62 5.03 15.08 -2.88
CA ILE A 62 6.37 14.94 -3.48
C ILE A 62 6.93 16.31 -3.84
N ALA A 63 6.10 17.22 -4.40
CA ALA A 63 6.47 18.59 -4.70
C ALA A 63 6.96 19.36 -3.44
N GLY A 64 6.37 19.10 -2.28
CA GLY A 64 6.85 19.64 -1.01
C GLY A 64 8.31 19.26 -0.70
N GLY A 65 8.71 18.01 -0.95
CA GLY A 65 10.09 17.56 -0.82
C GLY A 65 11.03 18.26 -1.82
N VAL A 66 10.59 18.34 -3.07
CA VAL A 66 11.33 19.02 -4.14
C VAL A 66 11.48 20.54 -3.86
N ALA A 67 10.42 21.17 -3.34
CA ALA A 67 10.48 22.61 -2.99
C ALA A 67 11.47 22.91 -1.87
N LEU A 68 11.60 22.01 -0.89
CA LEU A 68 12.50 22.21 0.25
C LEU A 68 13.97 21.88 -0.06
N PHE A 69 14.22 20.89 -0.90
CA PHE A 69 15.54 20.28 -1.06
C PHE A 69 16.06 20.25 -2.50
N GLY A 70 15.31 20.83 -3.45
CA GLY A 70 15.66 20.79 -4.88
C GLY A 70 15.20 19.51 -5.58
N TYR A 71 15.37 19.50 -6.91
CA TYR A 71 14.99 18.36 -7.76
C TYR A 71 16.12 17.33 -7.78
N GLU A 72 16.24 16.60 -6.67
CA GLU A 72 17.27 15.59 -6.43
C GLU A 72 16.64 14.22 -6.11
N PRO A 73 17.25 13.10 -6.51
CA PRO A 73 16.69 11.75 -6.31
C PRO A 73 16.25 11.46 -4.88
N TRP A 74 17.07 11.81 -3.91
CA TRP A 74 16.74 11.62 -2.50
C TRP A 74 15.61 12.55 -2.03
N ALA A 75 15.48 13.75 -2.62
CA ALA A 75 14.49 14.74 -2.21
C ALA A 75 13.05 14.30 -2.60
N TRP A 76 12.84 13.88 -3.85
CA TRP A 76 11.52 13.38 -4.25
C TRP A 76 11.15 12.02 -3.65
N ARG A 77 12.14 11.20 -3.20
CA ARG A 77 11.92 9.93 -2.51
C ARG A 77 11.77 10.06 -1.00
N LEU A 78 12.20 11.18 -0.40
CA LEU A 78 12.14 11.39 1.04
C LEU A 78 10.71 11.39 1.57
N VAL A 79 9.78 12.09 0.91
CA VAL A 79 8.40 12.20 1.39
C VAL A 79 7.65 10.86 1.33
N PRO A 80 7.75 10.04 0.26
CA PRO A 80 7.31 8.65 0.28
C PRO A 80 7.94 7.82 1.39
N ALA A 81 9.25 8.00 1.66
CA ALA A 81 9.93 7.27 2.73
C ALA A 81 9.39 7.64 4.12
N LEU A 82 9.15 8.92 4.37
CA LEU A 82 8.50 9.39 5.60
C LEU A 82 7.08 8.85 5.74
N ALA A 83 6.29 8.82 4.66
CA ALA A 83 4.96 8.20 4.65
C ALA A 83 5.05 6.70 5.01
N GLY A 84 6.00 5.97 4.40
CA GLY A 84 6.25 4.58 4.73
C GLY A 84 6.70 4.36 6.18
N ILE A 85 7.49 5.27 6.75
CA ILE A 85 7.87 5.20 8.18
C ILE A 85 6.64 5.42 9.07
N LEU A 86 5.78 6.38 8.73
CA LEU A 86 4.56 6.70 9.50
C LEU A 86 3.52 5.58 9.45
N ILE A 87 3.46 4.79 8.38
CA ILE A 87 2.57 3.62 8.32
C ILE A 87 2.83 2.66 9.48
N ALA A 88 4.07 2.44 9.90
CA ALA A 88 4.40 1.47 10.96
C ALA A 88 3.72 1.78 12.31
N PRO A 89 3.86 2.99 12.90
CA PRO A 89 3.15 3.33 14.13
C PRO A 89 1.62 3.42 13.95
N VAL A 90 1.13 3.92 12.81
CA VAL A 90 -0.31 3.96 12.50
C VAL A 90 -0.88 2.55 12.46
N PHE A 91 -0.19 1.62 11.77
CA PHE A 91 -0.63 0.24 11.67
C PHE A 91 -0.55 -0.50 13.01
N LEU A 92 0.47 -0.25 13.83
CA LEU A 92 0.54 -0.81 15.19
C LEU A 92 -0.67 -0.36 16.04
N LEU A 93 -1.05 0.92 15.96
CA LEU A 93 -2.22 1.44 16.67
C LEU A 93 -3.52 0.81 16.15
N LEU A 94 -3.66 0.65 14.82
CA LEU A 94 -4.79 -0.04 14.21
C LEU A 94 -4.84 -1.51 14.63
N ALA A 95 -3.72 -2.22 14.56
CA ALA A 95 -3.62 -3.62 14.95
C ALA A 95 -3.98 -3.83 16.43
N ARG A 96 -3.52 -2.97 17.34
CA ARG A 96 -3.91 -2.98 18.76
C ARG A 96 -5.38 -2.69 18.99
N ARG A 97 -6.02 -1.97 18.08
CA ARG A 97 -7.45 -1.68 18.15
C ARG A 97 -8.29 -2.85 17.69
N VAL A 98 -7.84 -3.54 16.65
CA VAL A 98 -8.53 -4.67 16.04
C VAL A 98 -8.27 -5.97 16.79
N LEU A 99 -7.00 -6.27 17.09
CA LEU A 99 -6.58 -7.53 17.69
C LEU A 99 -6.64 -7.45 19.23
N ALA A 100 -7.04 -8.55 19.86
CA ALA A 100 -7.21 -8.62 21.32
C ALA A 100 -5.87 -8.60 22.09
N SER A 101 -4.76 -8.94 21.43
CA SER A 101 -3.45 -9.18 22.03
C SER A 101 -2.42 -8.19 21.50
N GLU A 102 -1.64 -7.58 22.41
CA GLU A 102 -0.49 -6.74 22.02
C GLU A 102 0.53 -7.55 21.22
N ARG A 103 0.72 -8.83 21.55
CA ARG A 103 1.61 -9.73 20.80
C ARG A 103 1.12 -9.95 19.37
N ALA A 104 -0.19 -10.18 19.18
CA ALA A 104 -0.80 -10.28 17.84
C ALA A 104 -0.57 -9.02 17.04
N ALA A 105 -0.76 -7.84 17.65
CA ALA A 105 -0.53 -6.56 16.99
C ALA A 105 0.93 -6.35 16.60
N LEU A 106 1.87 -6.76 17.46
CA LEU A 106 3.30 -6.70 17.15
C LEU A 106 3.67 -7.69 16.04
N PHE A 107 3.15 -8.92 16.05
CA PHE A 107 3.36 -9.87 14.95
C PHE A 107 2.87 -9.29 13.62
N ALA A 108 1.64 -8.79 13.57
CA ALA A 108 1.10 -8.16 12.37
C ALA A 108 1.99 -7.00 11.87
N THR A 109 2.46 -6.14 12.79
CA THR A 109 3.28 -4.97 12.45
C THR A 109 4.66 -5.38 11.94
N LEU A 110 5.31 -6.36 12.56
CA LEU A 110 6.61 -6.88 12.11
C LEU A 110 6.49 -7.53 10.72
N LEU A 111 5.40 -8.27 10.47
CA LEU A 111 5.13 -8.83 9.13
C LEU A 111 5.03 -7.73 8.07
N LEU A 112 4.24 -6.68 8.31
CA LEU A 112 4.12 -5.56 7.38
C LEU A 112 5.46 -4.85 7.15
N LEU A 113 6.27 -4.65 8.21
CA LEU A 113 7.59 -4.01 8.09
C LEU A 113 8.58 -4.82 7.25
N MET A 114 8.45 -6.16 7.26
CA MET A 114 9.29 -7.08 6.50
C MET A 114 8.66 -7.50 5.16
N ASP A 115 7.67 -6.74 4.65
CA ASP A 115 7.16 -6.93 3.30
C ASP A 115 7.99 -6.14 2.28
N GLY A 116 8.40 -6.81 1.19
CA GLY A 116 9.26 -6.21 0.19
C GLY A 116 8.54 -5.18 -0.69
N VAL A 117 7.28 -5.41 -1.07
CA VAL A 117 6.50 -4.40 -1.84
C VAL A 117 6.29 -3.15 -0.99
N TYR A 118 5.96 -3.30 0.28
CA TYR A 118 5.83 -2.17 1.19
C TYR A 118 7.14 -1.36 1.32
N LEU A 119 8.31 -2.05 1.39
CA LEU A 119 9.60 -1.39 1.40
C LEU A 119 9.85 -0.62 0.11
N VAL A 120 9.73 -1.27 -1.05
CA VAL A 120 10.00 -0.68 -2.37
C VAL A 120 9.08 0.52 -2.63
N GLN A 121 7.78 0.37 -2.40
CA GLN A 121 6.79 1.44 -2.58
C GLN A 121 7.01 2.65 -1.66
N SER A 122 7.68 2.46 -0.52
CA SER A 122 8.07 3.56 0.37
C SER A 122 9.38 4.24 -0.05
N ARG A 123 10.08 3.77 -1.08
CA ARG A 123 11.39 4.28 -1.50
C ARG A 123 11.37 4.87 -2.91
N ILE A 124 10.21 4.97 -3.51
CA ILE A 124 9.98 5.48 -4.86
C ILE A 124 8.90 6.57 -4.82
N ALA A 125 9.04 7.60 -5.66
CA ALA A 125 8.05 8.66 -5.77
C ALA A 125 6.82 8.18 -6.55
N MET A 126 5.96 7.40 -5.88
CA MET A 126 4.69 6.88 -6.40
C MET A 126 3.52 7.20 -5.47
N THR A 127 2.29 6.97 -5.95
CA THR A 127 1.06 7.30 -5.22
C THR A 127 0.72 6.29 -4.12
N ASN A 128 1.15 5.03 -4.26
CA ASN A 128 0.63 3.89 -3.50
C ASN A 128 0.87 3.99 -2.00
N VAL A 129 2.07 4.38 -1.55
CA VAL A 129 2.41 4.46 -0.12
C VAL A 129 1.58 5.52 0.61
N PHE A 130 1.29 6.64 -0.06
CA PHE A 130 0.44 7.69 0.51
C PHE A 130 -1.01 7.22 0.65
N ALA A 131 -1.54 6.52 -0.38
CA ALA A 131 -2.87 5.94 -0.32
C ALA A 131 -3.00 4.99 0.88
N VAL A 132 -2.05 4.06 1.07
CA VAL A 132 -2.04 3.13 2.20
C VAL A 132 -1.96 3.88 3.55
N LEU A 133 -1.10 4.91 3.67
CA LEU A 133 -1.01 5.72 4.89
C LEU A 133 -2.36 6.35 5.25
N PHE A 134 -3.00 7.01 4.29
CA PHE A 134 -4.26 7.70 4.52
C PHE A 134 -5.42 6.73 4.73
N GLN A 135 -5.47 5.59 4.03
CA GLN A 135 -6.46 4.54 4.25
C GLN A 135 -6.36 3.94 5.67
N LEU A 136 -5.15 3.58 6.12
CA LEU A 136 -4.95 3.04 7.47
C LEU A 136 -5.21 4.07 8.56
N THR A 137 -4.85 5.34 8.33
CA THR A 137 -5.16 6.45 9.23
C THR A 137 -6.67 6.66 9.33
N SER A 138 -7.38 6.67 8.20
CA SER A 138 -8.83 6.80 8.16
C SER A 138 -9.53 5.64 8.89
N MET A 139 -9.07 4.40 8.67
CA MET A 139 -9.62 3.24 9.37
C MET A 139 -9.38 3.32 10.89
N LEU A 140 -8.20 3.74 11.32
CA LEU A 140 -7.89 3.95 12.74
C LEU A 140 -8.81 5.02 13.36
N LEU A 141 -9.00 6.15 12.68
CA LEU A 141 -9.88 7.23 13.12
C LEU A 141 -11.34 6.76 13.18
N LEU A 142 -11.81 6.02 12.17
CA LEU A 142 -13.13 5.42 12.16
C LEU A 142 -13.35 4.52 13.38
N LEU A 143 -12.45 3.56 13.61
CA LEU A 143 -12.56 2.62 14.73
C LEU A 143 -12.49 3.33 16.09
N ARG A 144 -11.77 4.46 16.19
CA ARG A 144 -11.80 5.32 17.39
C ARG A 144 -13.13 6.01 17.55
N ALA A 145 -13.63 6.65 16.50
CA ALA A 145 -14.89 7.39 16.53
C ALA A 145 -16.08 6.49 16.87
N VAL A 146 -16.21 5.34 16.19
CA VAL A 146 -17.34 4.43 16.41
C VAL A 146 -17.28 3.66 17.74
N ALA A 147 -16.15 3.66 18.42
CA ALA A 147 -16.06 3.06 19.76
C ALA A 147 -16.74 3.91 20.86
N ALA A 148 -16.82 5.21 20.67
CA ALA A 148 -17.52 6.10 21.57
C ALA A 148 -19.05 5.90 21.45
N ASP A 149 -19.77 6.09 22.55
CA ASP A 149 -21.23 5.99 22.55
C ASP A 149 -21.86 7.09 21.70
N GLU A 150 -21.29 8.28 21.75
CA GLU A 150 -21.66 9.40 20.89
C GLU A 150 -20.50 9.81 19.97
N LEU A 151 -20.85 10.00 18.69
CA LEU A 151 -19.90 10.51 17.70
C LEU A 151 -19.55 11.97 17.99
N ARG A 152 -18.24 12.29 18.00
CA ARG A 152 -17.77 13.67 18.11
C ARG A 152 -17.57 14.26 16.71
N VAL A 153 -17.98 15.50 16.51
CA VAL A 153 -17.79 16.21 15.23
C VAL A 153 -16.32 16.24 14.83
N ALA A 154 -15.41 16.52 15.77
CA ALA A 154 -13.97 16.59 15.49
C ALA A 154 -13.39 15.26 15.01
N ASP A 155 -13.79 14.12 15.63
CA ASP A 155 -13.31 12.80 15.22
C ASP A 155 -13.83 12.43 13.81
N MET A 156 -15.10 12.78 13.53
CA MET A 156 -15.72 12.53 12.24
C MET A 156 -15.15 13.46 11.16
N ALA A 157 -14.84 14.71 11.50
CA ALA A 157 -14.16 15.63 10.58
C ALA A 157 -12.73 15.15 10.26
N ALA A 158 -11.96 14.72 11.27
CA ALA A 158 -10.62 14.16 11.06
C ALA A 158 -10.65 12.91 10.16
N LEU A 159 -11.64 12.03 10.36
CA LEU A 159 -11.90 10.89 9.47
C LEU A 159 -12.13 11.35 8.02
N GLY A 160 -13.05 12.31 7.84
CA GLY A 160 -13.39 12.82 6.51
C GLY A 160 -12.21 13.46 5.78
N LEU A 161 -11.38 14.24 6.50
CA LEU A 161 -10.15 14.81 5.95
C LEU A 161 -9.16 13.74 5.54
N ALA A 162 -8.88 12.75 6.39
CA ALA A 162 -7.96 11.66 6.09
C ALA A 162 -8.46 10.81 4.91
N LEU A 163 -9.77 10.55 4.85
CA LEU A 163 -10.40 9.81 3.76
C LEU A 163 -10.36 10.60 2.44
N GLY A 164 -10.56 11.93 2.52
CA GLY A 164 -10.38 12.82 1.39
C GLY A 164 -8.95 12.80 0.83
N LEU A 165 -7.94 12.80 1.70
CA LEU A 165 -6.54 12.65 1.30
C LEU A 165 -6.28 11.28 0.63
N ALA A 166 -6.90 10.20 1.11
CA ALA A 166 -6.79 8.88 0.47
C ALA A 166 -7.37 8.89 -0.95
N LEU A 167 -8.59 9.38 -1.11
CA LEU A 167 -9.30 9.44 -2.39
C LEU A 167 -8.63 10.39 -3.38
N SER A 168 -8.13 11.54 -2.92
CA SER A 168 -7.39 12.52 -3.73
C SER A 168 -5.95 12.10 -4.04
N THR A 169 -5.52 10.96 -3.51
CA THR A 169 -4.25 10.32 -3.84
C THR A 169 -4.43 9.25 -4.92
N ARG A 170 -5.43 8.38 -4.77
CA ARG A 170 -5.65 7.26 -5.69
C ARG A 170 -7.10 6.75 -5.63
N TRP A 171 -7.71 6.48 -6.80
CA TRP A 171 -9.09 6.00 -6.87
C TRP A 171 -9.32 4.61 -6.27
N THR A 172 -8.29 3.78 -6.20
CA THR A 172 -8.38 2.48 -5.50
C THR A 172 -8.75 2.63 -4.01
N SER A 173 -8.55 3.81 -3.42
CA SER A 173 -9.04 4.14 -2.08
C SER A 173 -10.56 4.08 -1.95
N LEU A 174 -11.32 4.04 -3.06
CA LEU A 174 -12.76 3.76 -3.04
C LEU A 174 -13.08 2.37 -2.47
N PHE A 175 -12.19 1.38 -2.64
CA PHE A 175 -12.37 0.06 -2.04
C PHE A 175 -12.30 0.14 -0.50
N ALA A 176 -11.29 0.84 0.00
CA ALA A 176 -11.14 1.09 1.44
C ALA A 176 -12.29 1.98 1.98
N TRP A 177 -12.72 2.98 1.22
CA TRP A 177 -13.88 3.82 1.54
C TRP A 177 -15.17 2.99 1.69
N GLY A 178 -15.44 2.10 0.74
CA GLY A 178 -16.58 1.19 0.81
C GLY A 178 -16.52 0.26 2.02
N PHE A 179 -15.35 -0.32 2.31
CA PHE A 179 -15.14 -1.14 3.49
C PHE A 179 -15.38 -0.35 4.79
N MET A 180 -14.85 0.87 4.89
CA MET A 180 -15.07 1.75 6.04
C MET A 180 -16.54 2.12 6.20
N GLY A 181 -17.26 2.37 5.10
CA GLY A 181 -18.70 2.60 5.10
C GLY A 181 -19.48 1.40 5.68
N LEU A 182 -19.13 0.18 5.27
CA LEU A 182 -19.74 -1.04 5.82
C LEU A 182 -19.46 -1.19 7.32
N VAL A 183 -18.23 -0.93 7.78
CA VAL A 183 -17.89 -0.96 9.21
C VAL A 183 -18.69 0.09 9.98
N TYR A 184 -18.78 1.32 9.47
CA TYR A 184 -19.56 2.40 10.09
C TYR A 184 -21.03 1.99 10.24
N LEU A 185 -21.67 1.54 9.17
CA LEU A 185 -23.07 1.14 9.16
C LEU A 185 -23.33 -0.06 10.10
N ALA A 186 -22.46 -1.08 10.07
CA ALA A 186 -22.60 -2.24 10.94
C ALA A 186 -22.55 -1.89 12.42
N VAL A 187 -21.59 -1.05 12.84
CA VAL A 187 -21.45 -0.66 14.24
C VAL A 187 -22.58 0.29 14.68
N ARG A 188 -22.97 1.26 13.85
CA ARG A 188 -24.03 2.21 14.20
C ARG A 188 -25.42 1.57 14.19
N ARG A 189 -25.69 0.65 13.26
CA ARG A 189 -26.94 -0.12 13.25
C ARG A 189 -27.14 -0.91 14.56
N ALA A 190 -26.08 -1.48 15.10
CA ALA A 190 -26.12 -2.20 16.38
C ALA A 190 -26.41 -1.29 17.60
N ARG A 191 -26.23 0.04 17.48
CA ARG A 191 -26.42 1.05 18.55
C ARG A 191 -27.64 1.95 18.37
N ALA A 192 -28.61 1.61 17.53
CA ALA A 192 -29.75 2.44 17.12
C ALA A 192 -29.33 3.74 16.40
N PHE A 193 -29.55 3.78 15.11
CA PHE A 193 -29.16 4.88 14.21
C PHE A 193 -29.92 6.16 14.51
N ARG A 194 -29.22 7.27 14.76
CA ARG A 194 -29.81 8.61 14.97
C ARG A 194 -29.62 9.48 13.72
N LEU A 195 -30.48 10.48 13.53
CA LEU A 195 -30.33 11.44 12.40
C LEU A 195 -28.97 12.16 12.44
N ARG A 196 -28.47 12.47 13.65
CA ARG A 196 -27.12 13.03 13.84
C ARG A 196 -26.02 12.11 13.29
N ASP A 197 -26.15 10.79 13.45
CA ASP A 197 -25.18 9.83 12.93
C ASP A 197 -25.17 9.84 11.40
N LEU A 198 -26.35 9.96 10.77
CA LEU A 198 -26.44 10.14 9.30
C LEU A 198 -25.73 11.43 8.85
N ALA A 199 -25.99 12.55 9.52
CA ALA A 199 -25.37 13.83 9.17
C ALA A 199 -23.85 13.79 9.32
N LEU A 200 -23.34 13.22 10.42
CA LEU A 200 -21.91 13.07 10.64
C LEU A 200 -21.28 12.03 9.69
N GLY A 201 -22.00 10.97 9.34
CA GLY A 201 -21.61 10.05 8.28
C GLY A 201 -21.50 10.74 6.93
N ALA A 202 -22.52 11.51 6.52
CA ALA A 202 -22.48 12.28 5.28
C ALA A 202 -21.32 13.31 5.27
N LEU A 203 -21.09 14.00 6.38
CA LEU A 203 -19.94 14.90 6.53
C LEU A 203 -18.62 14.19 6.26
N SER A 204 -18.40 13.01 6.88
CA SER A 204 -17.10 12.30 6.84
C SER A 204 -16.90 11.47 5.59
N PHE A 205 -17.95 10.87 5.04
CA PHE A 205 -17.81 9.96 3.89
C PHE A 205 -18.10 10.64 2.54
N VAL A 206 -18.73 11.83 2.54
CA VAL A 206 -19.10 12.51 1.29
C VAL A 206 -18.56 13.93 1.27
N VAL A 207 -19.00 14.81 2.18
CA VAL A 207 -18.75 16.26 2.08
C VAL A 207 -17.25 16.57 2.17
N LEU A 208 -16.60 16.19 3.27
CA LEU A 208 -15.18 16.48 3.47
C LEU A 208 -14.27 15.78 2.46
N PRO A 209 -14.46 14.48 2.13
CA PRO A 209 -13.69 13.87 1.07
C PRO A 209 -13.82 14.56 -0.28
N ALA A 210 -15.03 14.97 -0.68
CA ALA A 210 -15.25 15.70 -1.92
C ALA A 210 -14.55 17.07 -1.91
N LEU A 211 -14.61 17.80 -0.80
CA LEU A 211 -13.91 19.08 -0.65
C LEU A 211 -12.40 18.92 -0.75
N VAL A 212 -11.80 17.96 -0.01
CA VAL A 212 -10.36 17.68 -0.07
C VAL A 212 -9.95 17.27 -1.49
N TYR A 213 -10.76 16.43 -2.13
CA TYR A 213 -10.54 16.00 -3.50
C TYR A 213 -10.49 17.18 -4.47
N LEU A 214 -11.50 18.06 -4.44
CA LEU A 214 -11.53 19.25 -5.30
C LEU A 214 -10.40 20.23 -4.99
N VAL A 215 -10.08 20.47 -3.71
CA VAL A 215 -8.98 21.34 -3.29
C VAL A 215 -7.64 20.82 -3.81
N SER A 216 -7.44 19.50 -3.90
CA SER A 216 -6.20 18.92 -4.44
C SER A 216 -5.93 19.33 -5.90
N TYR A 217 -6.96 19.69 -6.67
CA TYR A 217 -6.82 20.14 -8.05
C TYR A 217 -6.50 21.65 -8.20
N VAL A 218 -6.43 22.40 -7.07
CA VAL A 218 -6.18 23.86 -7.12
C VAL A 218 -4.92 24.23 -7.93
N PRO A 219 -3.75 23.57 -7.79
CA PRO A 219 -2.58 23.88 -8.60
C PRO A 219 -2.84 23.73 -10.10
N TRP A 220 -3.49 22.62 -10.51
CA TRP A 220 -3.87 22.40 -11.91
C TRP A 220 -4.86 23.45 -12.41
N MET A 221 -5.88 23.77 -11.60
CA MET A 221 -6.85 24.81 -11.91
C MET A 221 -6.17 26.17 -12.10
N ALA A 222 -5.18 26.51 -11.26
CA ALA A 222 -4.45 27.77 -11.37
C ALA A 222 -3.63 27.90 -12.65
N GLN A 223 -3.18 26.78 -13.23
CA GLN A 223 -2.34 26.75 -14.43
C GLN A 223 -3.16 26.82 -15.73
N THR A 224 -4.41 26.36 -15.72
CA THR A 224 -5.18 26.17 -16.94
C THR A 224 -6.08 27.34 -17.31
N HIS A 225 -6.35 28.31 -16.41
CA HIS A 225 -7.32 29.38 -16.65
C HIS A 225 -6.90 30.73 -16.05
N PRO A 226 -7.38 31.86 -16.60
CA PRO A 226 -7.10 33.19 -16.09
C PRO A 226 -7.69 33.45 -14.69
N SER A 227 -7.19 34.47 -13.98
CA SER A 227 -7.59 34.85 -12.63
C SER A 227 -9.00 35.49 -12.57
N GLY A 228 -9.76 35.27 -11.49
CA GLY A 228 -11.08 35.82 -11.18
C GLY A 228 -12.07 34.81 -10.60
N LEU A 229 -13.14 35.26 -9.94
CA LEU A 229 -14.14 34.40 -9.29
C LEU A 229 -14.84 33.45 -10.28
N HIS A 230 -15.28 33.98 -11.41
CA HIS A 230 -15.87 33.15 -12.48
C HIS A 230 -14.87 32.14 -13.03
N ALA A 231 -13.62 32.54 -13.20
CA ALA A 231 -12.56 31.64 -13.63
C ALA A 231 -12.33 30.47 -12.65
N TRP A 232 -12.42 30.70 -11.34
CA TRP A 232 -12.31 29.62 -10.37
C TRP A 232 -13.47 28.64 -10.42
N TRP A 233 -14.69 29.13 -10.64
CA TRP A 233 -15.85 28.27 -10.85
C TRP A 233 -15.71 27.42 -12.10
N ASP A 234 -15.31 28.02 -13.21
CA ASP A 234 -15.07 27.33 -14.49
C ASP A 234 -13.97 26.28 -14.34
N ARG A 235 -12.91 26.61 -13.60
CA ARG A 235 -11.82 25.66 -13.26
C ARG A 235 -12.34 24.48 -12.44
N ALA A 236 -13.20 24.72 -11.44
CA ALA A 236 -13.79 23.67 -10.64
C ALA A 236 -14.67 22.75 -11.52
N LEU A 237 -15.49 23.32 -12.39
CA LEU A 237 -16.29 22.54 -13.34
C LEU A 237 -15.41 21.74 -14.32
N ALA A 238 -14.33 22.33 -14.82
CA ALA A 238 -13.35 21.64 -15.65
C ALA A 238 -12.68 20.48 -14.89
N ALA A 239 -12.32 20.65 -13.61
CA ALA A 239 -11.76 19.57 -12.80
C ALA A 239 -12.77 18.43 -12.58
N VAL A 240 -14.06 18.72 -12.44
CA VAL A 240 -15.11 17.70 -12.38
C VAL A 240 -15.25 16.99 -13.72
N ALA A 241 -15.30 17.74 -14.84
CA ALA A 241 -15.38 17.16 -16.19
C ALA A 241 -14.17 16.24 -16.50
N TRP A 242 -12.97 16.64 -16.04
CA TRP A 242 -11.74 15.86 -16.20
C TRP A 242 -11.80 14.45 -15.60
N GLN A 243 -12.67 14.22 -14.61
CA GLN A 243 -12.85 12.88 -14.04
C GLN A 243 -13.37 11.87 -15.07
N LYS A 244 -14.14 12.33 -16.08
CA LYS A 244 -14.59 11.49 -17.19
C LYS A 244 -13.41 11.05 -18.05
N ASP A 245 -12.45 11.92 -18.29
CA ASP A 245 -11.26 11.61 -19.10
C ASP A 245 -10.34 10.64 -18.34
N ILE A 246 -10.16 10.86 -17.03
CA ILE A 246 -9.43 9.92 -16.15
C ILE A 246 -10.10 8.54 -16.17
N TRP A 247 -11.43 8.49 -16.02
CA TRP A 247 -12.16 7.23 -16.11
C TRP A 247 -11.99 6.58 -17.47
N GLY A 248 -12.15 7.35 -18.56
CA GLY A 248 -11.95 6.88 -19.92
C GLY A 248 -10.58 6.26 -20.12
N TYR A 249 -9.53 6.92 -19.64
CA TYR A 249 -8.17 6.40 -19.69
C TYR A 249 -8.05 5.06 -18.96
N HIS A 250 -8.52 4.97 -17.72
CA HIS A 250 -8.40 3.72 -16.95
C HIS A 250 -9.28 2.59 -17.47
N ALA A 251 -10.47 2.90 -18.00
CA ALA A 251 -11.40 1.91 -18.50
C ALA A 251 -11.00 1.31 -19.85
N HIS A 252 -10.30 2.11 -20.69
CA HIS A 252 -9.92 1.71 -22.05
C HIS A 252 -8.41 1.58 -22.23
N LEU A 253 -7.64 1.53 -21.13
CA LEU A 253 -6.20 1.33 -21.22
C LEU A 253 -5.91 -0.08 -21.77
N ASP A 254 -5.59 -0.12 -23.06
CA ASP A 254 -5.11 -1.31 -23.76
C ASP A 254 -3.61 -1.13 -24.03
N ALA A 255 -2.81 -1.53 -23.06
CA ALA A 255 -1.36 -1.47 -23.13
C ALA A 255 -0.75 -2.79 -22.68
N THR A 256 0.30 -3.20 -23.34
CA THR A 256 1.09 -4.37 -22.96
C THR A 256 2.31 -3.94 -22.16
N HIS A 257 2.67 -4.71 -21.14
CA HIS A 257 3.88 -4.52 -20.38
C HIS A 257 4.49 -5.86 -19.99
N THR A 258 5.79 -5.96 -20.05
CA THR A 258 6.53 -7.20 -19.75
C THR A 258 6.18 -7.77 -18.38
N TYR A 259 5.90 -6.93 -17.38
CA TYR A 259 5.58 -7.33 -16.00
C TYR A 259 4.08 -7.30 -15.69
N PHE A 260 3.23 -7.32 -16.69
CA PHE A 260 1.79 -7.52 -16.50
C PHE A 260 1.53 -8.83 -15.73
N SER A 261 0.58 -8.80 -14.81
CA SER A 261 0.12 -9.99 -14.10
C SER A 261 -1.39 -9.92 -13.82
N PRO A 262 -2.15 -11.01 -14.13
CA PRO A 262 -3.55 -11.11 -13.78
C PRO A 262 -3.75 -11.01 -12.27
N TRP A 263 -4.81 -10.32 -11.82
CA TRP A 263 -5.04 -10.04 -10.40
C TRP A 263 -5.05 -11.29 -9.52
N TRP A 264 -5.62 -12.41 -9.99
CA TRP A 264 -5.72 -13.66 -9.24
C TRP A 264 -4.35 -14.34 -8.98
N THR A 265 -3.30 -13.96 -9.71
CA THR A 265 -1.94 -14.49 -9.53
C THR A 265 -1.14 -13.75 -8.47
N TRP A 266 -1.59 -12.58 -8.00
CA TRP A 266 -0.80 -11.72 -7.13
C TRP A 266 -0.43 -12.35 -5.78
N PRO A 267 -1.35 -13.04 -5.05
CA PRO A 267 -0.99 -13.69 -3.79
C PRO A 267 0.10 -14.75 -3.95
N PHE A 268 0.26 -15.30 -5.16
CA PHE A 268 1.25 -16.33 -5.48
C PHE A 268 2.59 -15.76 -5.97
N LEU A 269 2.71 -14.43 -6.09
CA LEU A 269 3.91 -13.76 -6.60
C LEU A 269 4.33 -14.29 -7.99
N TYR A 270 3.35 -14.55 -8.85
CA TYR A 270 3.62 -15.16 -10.17
C TYR A 270 4.56 -14.29 -10.99
N ARG A 271 4.36 -12.95 -11.04
CA ARG A 271 5.19 -12.02 -11.81
C ARG A 271 5.38 -10.70 -11.05
N PRO A 272 6.45 -10.58 -10.25
CA PRO A 272 6.81 -9.31 -9.61
C PRO A 272 7.29 -8.31 -10.67
N THR A 273 7.19 -7.01 -10.35
CA THR A 273 7.52 -5.94 -11.28
C THR A 273 8.91 -5.41 -10.99
N TRP A 274 9.82 -5.52 -11.95
CA TRP A 274 11.12 -4.86 -11.89
C TRP A 274 10.95 -3.38 -12.21
N TYR A 275 11.43 -2.53 -11.32
CA TYR A 275 11.39 -1.08 -11.45
C TYR A 275 12.70 -0.51 -11.97
N PHE A 276 13.81 -1.16 -11.64
CA PHE A 276 15.13 -0.75 -12.05
C PHE A 276 16.03 -1.96 -12.24
N TRP A 277 16.89 -1.88 -13.25
CA TRP A 277 17.93 -2.86 -13.49
C TRP A 277 19.17 -2.20 -14.05
N PHE A 278 20.32 -2.52 -13.47
CA PHE A 278 21.64 -2.12 -13.94
C PHE A 278 22.56 -3.33 -13.91
N SER A 279 23.32 -3.52 -14.99
CA SER A 279 24.40 -4.51 -15.10
C SER A 279 25.64 -3.81 -15.60
N GLY A 280 26.71 -3.83 -14.84
CA GLY A 280 27.96 -3.17 -15.21
C GLY A 280 29.12 -3.58 -14.30
N GLY A 281 30.30 -3.79 -14.89
CA GLY A 281 31.46 -4.29 -14.19
C GLY A 281 31.22 -5.68 -13.61
N ASP A 282 31.60 -5.90 -12.36
CA ASP A 282 31.52 -7.19 -11.66
C ASP A 282 30.24 -7.40 -10.85
N PHE A 283 29.26 -6.50 -10.97
CA PHE A 283 28.03 -6.55 -10.18
C PHE A 283 26.78 -6.17 -10.98
N VAL A 284 25.65 -6.61 -10.47
CA VAL A 284 24.31 -6.15 -10.86
C VAL A 284 23.66 -5.40 -9.72
N ARG A 285 22.72 -4.51 -10.06
CA ARG A 285 21.81 -3.83 -9.11
C ARG A 285 20.39 -3.87 -9.66
N GLY A 286 19.43 -4.00 -8.80
CA GLY A 286 18.04 -3.99 -9.24
C GLY A 286 17.08 -3.57 -8.14
N ILE A 287 15.89 -3.09 -8.54
CA ILE A 287 14.77 -2.86 -7.65
C ILE A 287 13.59 -3.62 -8.20
N VAL A 288 13.11 -4.59 -7.44
CA VAL A 288 11.94 -5.40 -7.78
C VAL A 288 10.85 -5.23 -6.73
N ALA A 289 9.64 -4.92 -7.15
CA ALA A 289 8.46 -4.90 -6.29
C ALA A 289 8.01 -6.35 -6.03
N LEU A 290 8.76 -7.04 -5.19
CA LEU A 290 8.51 -8.41 -4.77
C LEU A 290 8.04 -8.43 -3.31
N GLY A 291 6.85 -8.94 -3.06
CA GLY A 291 6.37 -9.19 -1.69
C GLY A 291 7.19 -10.26 -0.99
N ASN A 292 7.20 -10.24 0.33
CA ASN A 292 7.84 -11.33 1.08
C ASN A 292 7.10 -12.65 0.80
N PRO A 293 7.75 -13.68 0.23
CA PRO A 293 7.07 -14.93 -0.16
C PRO A 293 6.31 -15.59 1.00
N ALA A 294 6.88 -15.62 2.20
CA ALA A 294 6.19 -16.21 3.36
C ALA A 294 4.93 -15.43 3.74
N ILE A 295 4.87 -14.10 3.54
CA ILE A 295 3.70 -13.29 3.83
C ILE A 295 2.66 -13.44 2.72
N TRP A 296 3.07 -13.27 1.45
CA TRP A 296 2.14 -13.24 0.33
C TRP A 296 1.48 -14.59 0.07
N TRP A 297 2.23 -15.68 0.09
CA TRP A 297 1.67 -17.03 -0.07
C TRP A 297 0.74 -17.42 1.08
N ALA A 298 1.01 -16.91 2.29
CA ALA A 298 0.14 -17.10 3.45
C ALA A 298 -1.02 -16.09 3.54
N SER A 299 -1.01 -15.01 2.75
CA SER A 299 -2.01 -13.93 2.84
C SER A 299 -3.42 -14.43 2.56
N LEU A 300 -3.60 -15.16 1.46
CA LEU A 300 -4.90 -15.71 1.06
C LEU A 300 -5.42 -16.76 2.07
N PRO A 301 -4.69 -17.85 2.41
CA PRO A 301 -5.18 -18.84 3.36
C PRO A 301 -5.39 -18.28 4.76
N ALA A 302 -4.57 -17.34 5.23
CA ALA A 302 -4.78 -16.71 6.53
C ALA A 302 -6.03 -15.81 6.55
N SER A 303 -6.32 -15.09 5.46
CA SER A 303 -7.52 -14.25 5.36
C SER A 303 -8.79 -15.08 5.22
N VAL A 304 -8.74 -16.20 4.48
CA VAL A 304 -9.83 -17.20 4.44
C VAL A 304 -10.09 -17.78 5.83
N TRP A 305 -9.02 -18.19 6.53
CA TRP A 305 -9.12 -18.70 7.90
C TRP A 305 -9.76 -17.66 8.83
N ALA A 306 -9.28 -16.41 8.80
CA ALA A 306 -9.81 -15.35 9.66
C ALA A 306 -11.30 -15.13 9.40
N LEU A 307 -11.72 -15.04 8.12
CA LEU A 307 -13.11 -14.83 7.75
C LEU A 307 -13.98 -16.04 8.17
N ALA A 308 -13.56 -17.26 7.85
CA ALA A 308 -14.34 -18.49 8.16
C ALA A 308 -14.50 -18.70 9.67
N VAL A 309 -13.40 -18.56 10.43
CA VAL A 309 -13.42 -18.69 11.89
C VAL A 309 -14.20 -17.53 12.53
N GLY A 310 -14.02 -16.31 12.03
CA GLY A 310 -14.74 -15.14 12.49
C GLY A 310 -16.25 -15.28 12.31
N ILE A 311 -16.71 -15.74 11.16
CA ILE A 311 -18.15 -16.02 10.90
C ILE A 311 -18.65 -17.18 11.80
N ARG A 312 -17.90 -18.27 11.84
CA ARG A 312 -18.29 -19.49 12.63
C ARG A 312 -18.45 -19.21 14.12
N TRP A 313 -17.54 -18.38 14.68
CA TRP A 313 -17.52 -18.07 16.11
C TRP A 313 -18.07 -16.69 16.45
N ARG A 314 -18.62 -15.97 15.46
CA ARG A 314 -19.16 -14.62 15.59
C ARG A 314 -18.13 -13.64 16.18
N ASP A 315 -16.86 -13.79 15.81
CA ASP A 315 -15.79 -12.86 16.21
C ASP A 315 -15.66 -11.73 15.15
N PRO A 316 -16.14 -10.51 15.43
CA PRO A 316 -16.11 -9.42 14.48
C PRO A 316 -14.70 -8.95 14.15
N ARG A 317 -13.71 -9.24 15.00
CA ARG A 317 -12.30 -8.86 14.78
C ARG A 317 -11.70 -9.70 13.66
N LEU A 318 -11.93 -11.00 13.70
CA LEU A 318 -11.47 -11.91 12.65
C LEU A 318 -12.22 -11.68 11.34
N VAL A 319 -13.54 -11.41 11.41
CA VAL A 319 -14.32 -11.01 10.22
C VAL A 319 -13.73 -9.73 9.61
N PHE A 320 -13.42 -8.73 10.42
CA PHE A 320 -12.79 -7.48 9.96
C PHE A 320 -11.46 -7.74 9.24
N CYS A 321 -10.58 -8.59 9.80
CA CYS A 321 -9.28 -8.90 9.20
C CYS A 321 -9.45 -9.56 7.83
N GLY A 322 -10.25 -10.62 7.73
CA GLY A 322 -10.46 -11.35 6.48
C GLY A 322 -11.25 -10.55 5.46
N ALA A 323 -12.34 -9.88 5.88
CA ALA A 323 -13.14 -9.02 4.99
C ALA A 323 -12.33 -7.86 4.42
N GLY A 324 -11.48 -7.22 5.24
CA GLY A 324 -10.59 -6.15 4.79
C GLY A 324 -9.67 -6.60 3.64
N TYR A 325 -9.07 -7.77 3.75
CA TYR A 325 -8.27 -8.33 2.67
C TYR A 325 -9.08 -8.51 1.38
N PHE A 326 -10.24 -9.18 1.47
CA PHE A 326 -11.03 -9.50 0.29
C PHE A 326 -11.68 -8.27 -0.34
N LEU A 327 -12.17 -7.31 0.45
CA LEU A 327 -12.83 -6.10 -0.06
C LEU A 327 -11.84 -5.13 -0.75
N LEU A 328 -10.54 -5.20 -0.44
CA LEU A 328 -9.52 -4.44 -1.14
C LEU A 328 -8.88 -5.22 -2.31
N TYR A 329 -8.97 -6.55 -2.31
CA TYR A 329 -8.38 -7.40 -3.33
C TYR A 329 -9.34 -7.78 -4.46
N LEU A 330 -10.53 -8.33 -4.12
CA LEU A 330 -11.46 -8.88 -5.12
C LEU A 330 -12.00 -7.86 -6.15
N PRO A 331 -12.17 -6.56 -5.81
CA PRO A 331 -12.64 -5.59 -6.81
C PRO A 331 -11.72 -5.47 -8.03
N TRP A 332 -10.45 -5.85 -7.94
CA TRP A 332 -9.55 -5.92 -9.10
C TRP A 332 -10.02 -6.90 -10.16
N GLY A 333 -10.77 -7.94 -9.78
CA GLY A 333 -11.40 -8.87 -10.71
C GLY A 333 -12.54 -8.27 -11.55
N LEU A 334 -13.08 -7.12 -11.12
CA LEU A 334 -14.11 -6.37 -11.84
C LEU A 334 -13.53 -5.17 -12.61
N SER A 335 -12.23 -4.94 -12.49
CA SER A 335 -11.57 -3.83 -13.20
C SER A 335 -11.58 -4.08 -14.71
N PRO A 336 -12.06 -3.13 -15.53
CA PRO A 336 -11.98 -3.24 -16.99
C PRO A 336 -10.55 -3.06 -17.52
N ARG A 337 -9.62 -2.62 -16.68
CA ARG A 337 -8.24 -2.34 -17.04
C ARG A 337 -7.49 -3.63 -17.38
N THR A 338 -6.90 -3.70 -18.56
CA THR A 338 -6.12 -4.86 -19.02
C THR A 338 -4.72 -4.89 -18.38
N LEU A 339 -4.09 -3.73 -18.19
CA LEU A 339 -2.74 -3.63 -17.63
C LEU A 339 -2.78 -3.51 -16.10
N ASN A 340 -2.39 -4.58 -15.41
CA ASN A 340 -2.36 -4.68 -13.96
C ASN A 340 -1.01 -5.25 -13.47
N PHE A 341 -0.64 -4.93 -12.22
CA PHE A 341 0.62 -5.33 -11.61
C PHE A 341 0.43 -5.90 -10.20
N SER A 342 1.27 -6.86 -9.82
CA SER A 342 1.18 -7.54 -8.53
C SER A 342 1.29 -6.59 -7.32
N HIS A 343 2.03 -5.49 -7.44
CA HIS A 343 2.18 -4.52 -6.35
C HIS A 343 0.88 -3.77 -5.99
N TYR A 344 -0.18 -3.86 -6.80
CA TYR A 344 -1.50 -3.31 -6.44
C TYR A 344 -2.16 -4.04 -5.26
N LEU A 345 -1.73 -5.27 -4.94
CA LEU A 345 -2.19 -5.97 -3.74
C LEU A 345 -1.72 -5.30 -2.43
N LEU A 346 -0.78 -4.35 -2.49
CA LEU A 346 -0.23 -3.66 -1.32
C LEU A 346 -1.32 -3.09 -0.38
N GLU A 347 -2.43 -2.58 -0.93
CA GLU A 347 -3.52 -2.01 -0.13
C GLU A 347 -4.25 -3.07 0.73
N ALA A 348 -4.27 -4.34 0.30
CA ALA A 348 -4.88 -5.46 1.03
C ALA A 348 -3.92 -6.14 2.03
N ILE A 349 -2.59 -6.07 1.80
CA ILE A 349 -1.58 -6.75 2.63
C ILE A 349 -1.64 -6.39 4.12
N PRO A 350 -1.92 -5.14 4.55
CA PRO A 350 -2.09 -4.85 5.97
C PRO A 350 -3.15 -5.73 6.65
N TYR A 351 -4.25 -6.02 5.99
CA TYR A 351 -5.32 -6.86 6.53
C TYR A 351 -4.95 -8.35 6.54
N ALA A 352 -4.15 -8.81 5.58
CA ALA A 352 -3.53 -10.12 5.62
C ALA A 352 -2.56 -10.24 6.81
N CYS A 353 -1.76 -9.20 7.07
CA CYS A 353 -0.87 -9.16 8.24
C CYS A 353 -1.65 -9.20 9.57
N LEU A 354 -2.83 -8.54 9.65
CA LEU A 354 -3.73 -8.68 10.81
C LEU A 354 -4.21 -10.13 10.96
N SER A 355 -4.64 -10.78 9.89
CA SER A 355 -5.09 -12.19 9.89
C SER A 355 -3.96 -13.13 10.33
N LEU A 356 -2.75 -12.93 9.81
CA LEU A 356 -1.56 -13.69 10.19
C LEU A 356 -1.18 -13.44 11.65
N GLY A 357 -1.17 -12.18 12.11
CA GLY A 357 -0.89 -11.83 13.50
C GLY A 357 -1.83 -12.51 14.49
N ALA A 358 -3.14 -12.54 14.15
CA ALA A 358 -4.15 -13.25 14.93
C ALA A 358 -3.90 -14.79 14.94
N LEU A 359 -3.59 -15.38 13.79
CA LEU A 359 -3.29 -16.80 13.66
C LEU A 359 -2.05 -17.20 14.45
N LEU A 360 -0.98 -16.46 14.34
CA LEU A 360 0.28 -16.70 15.06
C LEU A 360 0.09 -16.56 16.58
N ASP A 361 -0.66 -15.57 17.03
CA ASP A 361 -0.97 -15.40 18.45
C ASP A 361 -1.83 -16.54 18.99
N ARG A 362 -2.80 -17.02 18.20
CA ARG A 362 -3.60 -18.19 18.57
C ARG A 362 -2.71 -19.45 18.74
N ARG A 363 -1.76 -19.69 17.82
CA ARG A 363 -0.80 -20.81 17.94
C ARG A 363 0.08 -20.69 19.18
N TRP A 364 0.50 -19.47 19.48
CA TRP A 364 1.27 -19.20 20.70
C TRP A 364 0.47 -19.55 21.96
N ASN A 365 -0.79 -19.14 22.03
CA ASN A 365 -1.65 -19.33 23.21
C ASN A 365 -2.01 -20.80 23.47
N VAL A 366 -1.98 -21.67 22.44
CA VAL A 366 -2.19 -23.13 22.59
C VAL A 366 -0.87 -23.89 22.84
N GLY A 367 0.19 -23.22 23.29
CA GLY A 367 1.47 -23.84 23.63
C GLY A 367 2.41 -24.10 22.46
N GLN A 368 2.03 -23.77 21.23
CA GLN A 368 2.83 -23.99 20.01
C GLN A 368 3.73 -22.78 19.70
N ALA A 369 4.38 -22.18 20.69
CA ALA A 369 5.15 -20.93 20.53
C ALA A 369 6.34 -21.05 19.56
N ILE A 370 6.81 -22.27 19.28
CA ILE A 370 7.90 -22.50 18.31
C ILE A 370 7.47 -22.13 16.88
N LEU A 371 6.22 -22.39 16.49
CA LEU A 371 5.71 -22.13 15.14
C LEU A 371 5.70 -20.62 14.79
N PRO A 372 5.11 -19.73 15.62
CA PRO A 372 5.20 -18.28 15.41
C PRO A 372 6.63 -17.75 15.35
N ARG A 373 7.53 -18.26 16.21
CA ARG A 373 8.95 -17.85 16.21
C ARG A 373 9.63 -18.27 14.92
N ALA A 374 9.49 -19.54 14.52
CA ALA A 374 10.07 -20.06 13.29
C ALA A 374 9.54 -19.32 12.04
N TYR A 375 8.24 -19.03 12.03
CA TYR A 375 7.64 -18.27 10.94
C TYR A 375 8.20 -16.85 10.84
N LEU A 376 8.31 -16.12 11.95
CA LEU A 376 8.90 -14.78 11.97
C LEU A 376 10.37 -14.79 11.57
N VAL A 377 11.13 -15.80 11.99
CA VAL A 377 12.54 -15.99 11.57
C VAL A 377 12.60 -16.24 10.05
N ALA A 378 11.72 -17.07 9.49
CA ALA A 378 11.65 -17.32 8.07
C ALA A 378 11.30 -16.03 7.29
N VAL A 379 10.32 -15.26 7.76
CA VAL A 379 9.96 -13.96 7.15
C VAL A 379 11.14 -12.99 7.18
N ALA A 380 11.85 -12.89 8.32
CA ALA A 380 13.03 -12.02 8.44
C ALA A 380 14.17 -12.49 7.54
N ALA A 381 14.45 -13.79 7.48
CA ALA A 381 15.47 -14.36 6.62
C ALA A 381 15.19 -14.09 5.14
N LEU A 382 13.95 -14.28 4.70
CA LEU A 382 13.53 -13.97 3.32
C LEU A 382 13.61 -12.47 3.02
N PHE A 383 13.19 -11.62 3.96
CA PHE A 383 13.32 -10.17 3.80
C PHE A 383 14.77 -9.75 3.59
N LEU A 384 15.69 -10.27 4.42
CA LEU A 384 17.12 -9.98 4.31
C LEU A 384 17.74 -10.59 3.03
N LEU A 385 17.32 -11.79 2.63
CA LEU A 385 17.74 -12.42 1.39
C LEU A 385 17.41 -11.56 0.16
N PHE A 386 16.19 -11.02 0.09
CA PHE A 386 15.76 -10.19 -1.03
C PHE A 386 16.16 -8.71 -0.90
N LEU A 387 16.62 -8.26 0.27
CA LEU A 387 16.95 -6.86 0.53
C LEU A 387 17.84 -6.22 -0.53
N PRO A 388 18.88 -6.88 -1.09
CA PRO A 388 19.69 -6.29 -2.16
C PRO A 388 18.87 -5.85 -3.37
N PHE A 389 17.88 -6.64 -3.79
CA PHE A 389 17.00 -6.35 -4.92
C PHE A 389 15.71 -5.58 -4.53
N LEU A 390 15.55 -5.24 -3.26
CA LEU A 390 14.53 -4.28 -2.82
C LEU A 390 15.10 -2.85 -2.70
N THR A 391 16.44 -2.71 -2.67
CA THR A 391 17.12 -1.44 -2.34
C THR A 391 18.26 -1.07 -3.29
N ALA A 392 18.43 -1.78 -4.39
CA ALA A 392 19.50 -1.63 -5.38
C ALA A 392 20.93 -1.76 -4.78
N MET A 393 21.12 -2.60 -3.76
CA MET A 393 22.47 -2.93 -3.30
C MET A 393 23.22 -3.71 -4.38
N PRO A 394 24.56 -3.51 -4.50
CA PRO A 394 25.35 -4.25 -5.48
C PRO A 394 25.41 -5.75 -5.13
N VAL A 395 25.17 -6.60 -6.12
CA VAL A 395 25.26 -8.05 -6.01
C VAL A 395 26.30 -8.53 -7.02
N PRO A 396 27.34 -9.28 -6.59
CA PRO A 396 28.35 -9.82 -7.51
C PRO A 396 27.72 -10.67 -8.63
N ASN A 397 28.21 -10.53 -9.86
CA ASN A 397 27.72 -11.29 -11.02
C ASN A 397 27.77 -12.80 -10.80
N ALA A 398 28.78 -13.28 -10.08
CA ALA A 398 28.92 -14.71 -9.75
C ALA A 398 27.74 -15.23 -8.89
N LEU A 399 27.24 -14.40 -7.93
CA LEU A 399 26.07 -14.75 -7.12
C LEU A 399 24.77 -14.60 -7.90
N TRP A 400 24.65 -13.57 -8.75
CA TRP A 400 23.46 -13.38 -9.58
C TRP A 400 23.28 -14.50 -10.61
N SER A 401 24.36 -14.92 -11.25
CA SER A 401 24.37 -15.99 -12.25
C SER A 401 24.30 -17.40 -11.66
N PHE A 402 24.52 -17.54 -10.36
CA PHE A 402 24.42 -18.84 -9.69
C PHE A 402 23.04 -19.47 -9.88
N ARG A 403 23.00 -20.74 -10.20
CA ARG A 403 21.78 -21.54 -10.32
C ARG A 403 21.93 -22.82 -9.50
N PHE A 404 20.91 -23.15 -8.73
CA PHE A 404 20.83 -24.45 -8.06
C PHE A 404 20.67 -25.55 -9.11
N PRO A 405 21.23 -26.75 -8.90
CA PRO A 405 21.06 -27.87 -9.81
C PRO A 405 19.56 -28.13 -10.06
N GLY A 406 19.20 -28.33 -11.31
CA GLY A 406 17.86 -28.74 -11.71
C GLY A 406 17.78 -30.22 -12.02
N VAL A 407 16.70 -30.87 -11.63
CA VAL A 407 16.40 -32.26 -11.93
C VAL A 407 15.15 -32.31 -12.82
N PRO A 408 15.22 -32.93 -14.01
CA PRO A 408 14.05 -33.14 -14.82
C PRO A 408 13.14 -34.18 -14.17
N VAL A 409 11.86 -33.86 -14.01
CA VAL A 409 10.83 -34.76 -13.51
C VAL A 409 9.73 -34.88 -14.55
N GLU A 410 9.33 -36.09 -14.85
CA GLU A 410 8.20 -36.36 -15.75
C GLU A 410 6.90 -36.43 -14.95
N ILE A 411 5.91 -35.58 -15.30
CA ILE A 411 4.59 -35.58 -14.72
C ILE A 411 3.59 -35.79 -15.85
N GLY A 412 3.18 -37.04 -16.04
CA GLY A 412 2.38 -37.45 -17.19
C GLY A 412 3.12 -37.17 -18.50
N PRO A 413 2.50 -36.44 -19.46
CA PRO A 413 3.17 -36.12 -20.74
C PRO A 413 4.15 -34.94 -20.63
N TYR A 414 4.28 -34.30 -19.46
CA TYR A 414 5.07 -33.08 -19.29
C TYR A 414 6.40 -33.36 -18.58
N ARG A 415 7.49 -32.85 -19.18
CA ARG A 415 8.81 -32.80 -18.53
C ARG A 415 8.98 -31.47 -17.83
N VAL A 416 9.00 -31.46 -16.51
CA VAL A 416 9.14 -30.29 -15.66
C VAL A 416 10.52 -30.29 -15.01
N MET A 417 11.24 -29.18 -15.09
CA MET A 417 12.48 -28.99 -14.33
C MET A 417 12.18 -28.59 -12.90
N LEU A 418 12.51 -29.42 -11.92
CA LEU A 418 12.53 -29.07 -10.50
C LEU A 418 13.95 -28.60 -10.13
N GLY A 419 14.08 -27.32 -9.72
CA GLY A 419 15.38 -26.68 -9.53
C GLY A 419 15.78 -25.79 -10.70
N GLY A 420 17.08 -25.52 -10.85
CA GLY A 420 17.59 -24.60 -11.88
C GLY A 420 17.29 -23.13 -11.58
N PHE A 421 16.70 -22.82 -10.42
CA PHE A 421 16.40 -21.45 -9.99
C PHE A 421 17.63 -20.75 -9.40
N GLY A 422 17.66 -19.43 -9.50
CA GLY A 422 18.68 -18.61 -8.88
C GLY A 422 18.39 -18.32 -7.41
N ILE A 423 19.35 -17.72 -6.72
CA ILE A 423 19.18 -17.32 -5.31
C ILE A 423 17.97 -16.38 -5.14
N TRP A 424 17.76 -15.46 -6.08
CA TRP A 424 16.70 -14.45 -6.05
C TRP A 424 15.63 -14.61 -7.13
N THR A 425 15.77 -15.57 -8.01
CA THR A 425 14.87 -15.82 -9.15
C THR A 425 14.36 -17.26 -9.07
N TRP A 426 13.35 -17.46 -8.21
CA TRP A 426 12.80 -18.78 -7.91
C TRP A 426 11.90 -19.33 -9.02
N PHE A 427 11.28 -18.44 -9.76
CA PHE A 427 10.43 -18.80 -10.89
C PHE A 427 10.93 -18.13 -12.18
N PRO A 428 10.80 -18.78 -13.34
CA PRO A 428 11.15 -18.16 -14.64
C PRO A 428 10.39 -16.85 -14.88
N SER A 429 9.18 -16.72 -14.34
CA SER A 429 8.36 -15.52 -14.45
C SER A 429 8.85 -14.33 -13.62
N TRP A 430 9.87 -14.51 -12.79
CA TRP A 430 10.47 -13.43 -11.99
C TRP A 430 11.55 -12.63 -12.74
N ILE A 431 11.88 -13.01 -13.98
CA ILE A 431 12.90 -12.35 -14.80
C ILE A 431 12.24 -11.65 -15.99
#